data_4c6dd039d32715d53b4ae80eeb55dd2b
#
_entry.id   4c6dd039d32715d53b4ae80eeb55dd2b
#
_cell.length_a   1.000
_cell.length_b   1.000
_cell.length_c   1.000
_cell.angle_alpha   90.00
_cell.angle_beta   90.00
_cell.angle_gamma   90.00
#
_symmetry.space_group_name_H-M   'P 1'
#
loop_
_entity.id
_entity.type
_entity.pdbx_description
1 polymer ?
#
loop_
_entity_poly.entity_id
_entity_poly.type
_entity_poly.pdbx_seq_one_letter_code
_entity_poly.pdbx_strand_id
1 'polypeptide(L)'
;MPIKIPSELPAFDVLTKEGVMVMDEDQAMRQDIRPLRIGLLNLMPKKIQTENQFARLIGATPLQIDLSLIRMTEHRTKNTAAEHMSEFYRPFQEIKDQKLDGLIITGAPIEHLEFHDVTYWDEISEIFDWTQTNVHSTFGVCWGGMAMINHFHGVKKHMLDAKAFGCFRHRNLDPASPFLRGFSDDCVVPVSRWTEMKQDEIDRAPGLRTLLGSDDVGPCLVEDPGHRALYIFNHFEYDSDTLKQEYDRDVSNGTPINVPINYYPDDDPSKTPQNRWRSHAHLLYGNWINEIYQTTPFDITKIGH
;
A
#
# COMPACT_ATOMS: atom_id res chain seq x y z
N MET A 1 16.16 -13.31 -2.76
CA MET A 1 16.83 -13.14 -1.46
C MET A 1 15.74 -12.83 -0.43
N PRO A 2 15.92 -13.11 0.85
CA PRO A 2 14.86 -13.01 1.84
C PRO A 2 14.58 -11.56 2.27
N ILE A 3 13.34 -11.31 2.74
CA ILE A 3 13.04 -10.08 3.46
C ILE A 3 13.64 -10.14 4.87
N LYS A 4 14.31 -9.07 5.30
CA LYS A 4 14.82 -8.93 6.67
C LYS A 4 13.75 -8.30 7.57
N ILE A 5 13.32 -9.03 8.56
CA ILE A 5 12.39 -8.60 9.61
C ILE A 5 12.78 -9.21 10.96
N PRO A 6 12.45 -8.60 12.10
CA PRO A 6 12.71 -9.19 13.41
C PRO A 6 12.06 -10.57 13.56
N SER A 7 12.77 -11.53 14.18
CA SER A 7 12.24 -12.89 14.39
C SER A 7 10.99 -12.93 15.28
N GLU A 8 10.84 -11.95 16.16
CA GLU A 8 9.71 -11.80 17.08
C GLU A 8 8.47 -11.16 16.42
N LEU A 9 8.63 -10.58 15.22
CA LEU A 9 7.50 -10.01 14.49
C LEU A 9 6.55 -11.13 14.05
N PRO A 10 5.22 -11.04 14.32
CA PRO A 10 4.25 -12.06 13.91
C PRO A 10 4.30 -12.41 12.42
N ALA A 11 4.66 -11.45 11.57
CA ALA A 11 4.87 -11.68 10.14
C ALA A 11 5.95 -12.73 9.84
N PHE A 12 6.96 -12.90 10.71
CA PHE A 12 8.04 -13.86 10.48
C PHE A 12 7.52 -15.30 10.35
N ASP A 13 6.70 -15.72 11.32
CA ASP A 13 6.10 -17.07 11.33
C ASP A 13 5.08 -17.26 10.20
N VAL A 14 4.26 -16.24 9.94
CA VAL A 14 3.23 -16.28 8.89
C VAL A 14 3.90 -16.46 7.53
N LEU A 15 4.86 -15.61 7.20
CA LEU A 15 5.56 -15.62 5.92
C LEU A 15 6.36 -16.91 5.72
N THR A 16 7.02 -17.41 6.78
CA THR A 16 7.75 -18.69 6.74
C THR A 16 6.81 -19.84 6.36
N LYS A 17 5.61 -19.90 6.97
CA LYS A 17 4.60 -20.93 6.66
C LYS A 17 4.05 -20.81 5.24
N GLU A 18 4.03 -19.61 4.69
CA GLU A 18 3.58 -19.34 3.32
C GLU A 18 4.69 -19.57 2.27
N GLY A 19 5.90 -19.95 2.70
CA GLY A 19 7.04 -20.21 1.81
C GLY A 19 7.75 -18.94 1.32
N VAL A 20 7.47 -17.78 1.90
CA VAL A 20 8.25 -16.56 1.68
C VAL A 20 9.56 -16.67 2.42
N MET A 21 10.66 -16.34 1.74
CA MET A 21 11.99 -16.38 2.36
C MET A 21 12.16 -15.18 3.29
N VAL A 22 12.16 -15.41 4.59
CA VAL A 22 12.45 -14.42 5.63
C VAL A 22 13.85 -14.63 6.22
N MET A 23 14.41 -13.58 6.78
CA MET A 23 15.73 -13.57 7.38
C MET A 23 15.74 -12.65 8.60
N ASP A 24 16.40 -13.07 9.68
CA ASP A 24 16.66 -12.22 10.84
C ASP A 24 17.89 -11.33 10.64
N GLU A 25 18.15 -10.47 11.62
CA GLU A 25 19.27 -9.53 11.54
C GLU A 25 20.64 -10.21 11.50
N ASP A 26 20.83 -11.29 12.26
CA ASP A 26 22.10 -12.03 12.32
C ASP A 26 22.41 -12.71 10.97
N GLN A 27 21.39 -13.24 10.31
CA GLN A 27 21.53 -13.84 8.99
C GLN A 27 21.83 -12.77 7.93
N ALA A 28 21.18 -11.60 8.01
CA ALA A 28 21.38 -10.49 7.08
C ALA A 28 22.80 -9.92 7.15
N MET A 29 23.38 -9.78 8.35
CA MET A 29 24.74 -9.26 8.55
C MET A 29 25.85 -10.14 7.97
N ARG A 30 25.55 -11.40 7.65
CA ARG A 30 26.52 -12.33 7.02
C ARG A 30 26.60 -12.19 5.49
N GLN A 31 25.76 -11.34 4.90
CA GLN A 31 25.73 -11.11 3.46
C GLN A 31 26.39 -9.77 3.13
N ASP A 32 27.34 -9.77 2.21
CA ASP A 32 28.02 -8.55 1.72
C ASP A 32 27.18 -7.87 0.62
N ILE A 33 25.95 -7.49 0.97
CA ILE A 33 24.99 -6.87 0.07
C ILE A 33 24.28 -5.74 0.81
N ARG A 34 24.14 -4.58 0.18
CA ARG A 34 23.30 -3.51 0.70
C ARG A 34 21.82 -3.86 0.48
N PRO A 35 21.05 -4.16 1.54
CA PRO A 35 19.60 -4.36 1.39
C PRO A 35 18.92 -3.08 0.96
N LEU A 36 17.79 -3.20 0.24
CA LEU A 36 16.90 -2.08 0.00
C LEU A 36 16.14 -1.74 1.28
N ARG A 37 16.22 -0.48 1.71
CA ARG A 37 15.51 0.01 2.90
C ARG A 37 14.11 0.44 2.50
N ILE A 38 13.12 -0.34 2.89
CA ILE A 38 11.71 -0.07 2.62
C ILE A 38 11.00 0.27 3.93
N GLY A 39 10.37 1.44 3.97
CA GLY A 39 9.50 1.85 5.07
C GLY A 39 8.05 1.43 4.80
N LEU A 40 7.31 1.08 5.85
CA LEU A 40 5.86 0.91 5.84
C LEU A 40 5.25 1.85 6.87
N LEU A 41 4.75 3.01 6.44
CA LEU A 41 3.92 3.89 7.26
C LEU A 41 2.52 3.29 7.32
N ASN A 42 2.25 2.58 8.40
CA ASN A 42 1.03 1.82 8.57
C ASN A 42 -0.01 2.64 9.33
N LEU A 43 -1.03 3.16 8.62
CA LEU A 43 -2.14 3.94 9.18
C LEU A 43 -3.36 3.06 9.50
N MET A 44 -3.36 1.78 9.08
CA MET A 44 -4.49 0.86 9.30
C MET A 44 -4.67 0.50 10.77
N PRO A 45 -5.91 0.28 11.23
CA PRO A 45 -6.18 -0.08 12.62
C PRO A 45 -5.73 -1.51 12.99
N LYS A 46 -5.80 -2.46 12.04
CA LYS A 46 -5.35 -3.84 12.22
C LYS A 46 -3.90 -3.99 11.74
N LYS A 47 -2.95 -3.45 12.54
CA LYS A 47 -1.53 -3.36 12.17
C LYS A 47 -0.94 -4.68 11.69
N ILE A 48 -1.05 -5.74 12.48
CA ILE A 48 -0.46 -7.06 12.20
C ILE A 48 -0.97 -7.66 10.88
N GLN A 49 -2.27 -7.52 10.58
CA GLN A 49 -2.81 -7.99 9.31
C GLN A 49 -2.18 -7.24 8.13
N THR A 50 -2.08 -5.92 8.24
CA THR A 50 -1.50 -5.06 7.21
C THR A 50 0.00 -5.34 7.02
N GLU A 51 0.74 -5.55 8.12
CA GLU A 51 2.14 -5.97 8.09
C GLU A 51 2.34 -7.24 7.27
N ASN A 52 1.54 -8.28 7.56
CA ASN A 52 1.60 -9.56 6.85
C ASN A 52 1.31 -9.39 5.36
N GLN A 53 0.30 -8.59 5.01
CA GLN A 53 -0.10 -8.34 3.63
C GLN A 53 1.01 -7.68 2.82
N PHE A 54 1.58 -6.58 3.31
CA PHE A 54 2.66 -5.88 2.60
C PHE A 54 3.98 -6.63 2.64
N ALA A 55 4.38 -7.21 3.78
CA ALA A 55 5.62 -7.97 3.90
C ALA A 55 5.65 -9.18 2.94
N ARG A 56 4.50 -9.85 2.75
CA ARG A 56 4.35 -10.94 1.76
C ARG A 56 4.65 -10.47 0.34
N LEU A 57 4.12 -9.31 -0.05
CA LEU A 57 4.26 -8.80 -1.42
C LEU A 57 5.68 -8.29 -1.70
N ILE A 58 6.24 -7.48 -0.79
CA ILE A 58 7.59 -6.95 -0.98
C ILE A 58 8.67 -8.00 -0.75
N GLY A 59 8.39 -9.03 0.06
CA GLY A 59 9.31 -10.15 0.31
C GLY A 59 9.37 -11.17 -0.83
N ALA A 60 8.46 -11.11 -1.80
CA ALA A 60 8.41 -12.02 -2.96
C ALA A 60 9.38 -11.59 -4.09
N THR A 61 10.54 -11.05 -3.75
CA THR A 61 11.58 -10.60 -4.68
C THR A 61 12.89 -11.35 -4.41
N PRO A 62 13.77 -11.53 -5.42
CA PRO A 62 15.12 -12.05 -5.18
C PRO A 62 16.06 -11.05 -4.49
N LEU A 63 15.62 -9.81 -4.26
CA LEU A 63 16.43 -8.77 -3.62
C LEU A 63 16.27 -8.82 -2.10
N GLN A 64 17.31 -8.44 -1.37
CA GLN A 64 17.22 -8.32 0.09
C GLN A 64 16.51 -7.02 0.45
N ILE A 65 15.47 -7.14 1.26
CA ILE A 65 14.67 -6.02 1.76
C ILE A 65 14.87 -5.89 3.28
N ASP A 66 15.18 -4.69 3.73
CA ASP A 66 15.17 -4.27 5.13
C ASP A 66 13.89 -3.47 5.39
N LEU A 67 12.91 -4.11 6.04
CA LEU A 67 11.60 -3.51 6.28
C LEU A 67 11.55 -2.79 7.63
N SER A 68 11.26 -1.49 7.59
CA SER A 68 11.04 -0.65 8.76
C SER A 68 9.55 -0.31 8.93
N LEU A 69 8.97 -0.67 10.07
CA LEU A 69 7.59 -0.30 10.41
C LEU A 69 7.55 1.09 11.04
N ILE A 70 6.73 1.98 10.46
CA ILE A 70 6.67 3.39 10.83
C ILE A 70 5.24 3.72 11.27
N ARG A 71 5.12 4.56 12.30
CA ARG A 71 3.85 5.10 12.78
C ARG A 71 3.90 6.62 12.89
N MET A 72 2.72 7.22 12.93
CA MET A 72 2.57 8.62 13.32
C MET A 72 3.09 8.81 14.75
N THR A 73 3.71 9.94 15.04
CA THR A 73 4.37 10.19 16.32
C THR A 73 3.37 10.28 17.46
N GLU A 74 2.35 11.12 17.31
CA GLU A 74 1.38 11.40 18.38
C GLU A 74 0.11 10.52 18.31
N HIS A 75 -0.17 9.90 17.18
CA HIS A 75 -1.38 9.11 17.02
C HIS A 75 -1.28 7.76 17.74
N ARG A 76 -2.17 7.54 18.72
CA ARG A 76 -2.26 6.28 19.46
C ARG A 76 -3.25 5.31 18.82
N THR A 77 -2.77 4.11 18.51
CA THR A 77 -3.64 3.05 17.99
C THR A 77 -4.52 2.47 19.11
N LYS A 78 -5.77 2.14 18.78
CA LYS A 78 -6.71 1.54 19.73
C LYS A 78 -6.83 0.01 19.59
N ASN A 79 -6.41 -0.54 18.45
CA ASN A 79 -6.69 -1.92 18.04
C ASN A 79 -5.44 -2.82 17.98
N THR A 80 -4.29 -2.32 18.44
CA THR A 80 -3.02 -3.08 18.46
C THR A 80 -2.42 -2.92 19.86
N ALA A 81 -1.86 -4.00 20.40
CA ALA A 81 -1.24 -4.01 21.71
C ALA A 81 -0.10 -2.97 21.79
N ALA A 82 0.01 -2.28 22.93
CA ALA A 82 1.03 -1.25 23.12
C ALA A 82 2.45 -1.83 23.03
N GLU A 83 2.64 -3.05 23.52
CA GLU A 83 3.91 -3.78 23.45
C GLU A 83 4.35 -3.98 22.01
N HIS A 84 3.46 -4.47 21.13
CA HIS A 84 3.74 -4.62 19.69
C HIS A 84 4.16 -3.29 19.05
N MET A 85 3.46 -2.20 19.40
CA MET A 85 3.77 -0.87 18.87
C MET A 85 5.13 -0.35 19.35
N SER A 86 5.48 -0.59 20.61
CA SER A 86 6.76 -0.13 21.18
C SER A 86 7.95 -0.96 20.71
N GLU A 87 7.73 -2.24 20.40
CA GLU A 87 8.77 -3.18 20.00
C GLU A 87 9.13 -3.05 18.51
N PHE A 88 8.12 -2.94 17.63
CA PHE A 88 8.32 -3.04 16.19
C PHE A 88 8.15 -1.72 15.43
N TYR A 89 7.44 -0.72 15.98
CA TYR A 89 7.15 0.53 15.28
C TYR A 89 8.01 1.68 15.77
N ARG A 90 8.61 2.38 14.82
CA ARG A 90 9.33 3.63 15.07
C ARG A 90 8.42 4.81 14.73
N PRO A 91 8.30 5.82 15.62
CA PRO A 91 7.62 7.07 15.28
C PRO A 91 8.37 7.81 14.17
N PHE A 92 7.65 8.55 13.32
CA PHE A 92 8.26 9.29 12.22
C PHE A 92 9.41 10.22 12.68
N GLN A 93 9.25 10.89 13.80
CA GLN A 93 10.27 11.80 14.34
C GLN A 93 11.63 11.11 14.61
N GLU A 94 11.66 9.81 14.85
CA GLU A 94 12.91 9.06 15.06
C GLU A 94 13.59 8.65 13.76
N ILE A 95 12.88 8.68 12.63
CA ILE A 95 13.40 8.23 11.36
C ILE A 95 13.59 9.34 10.33
N LYS A 96 13.17 10.56 10.62
CA LYS A 96 13.16 11.68 9.69
C LYS A 96 14.52 12.06 9.10
N ASP A 97 15.61 11.75 9.80
CA ASP A 97 16.97 11.98 9.31
C ASP A 97 17.49 10.81 8.43
N GLN A 98 16.73 9.74 8.28
CA GLN A 98 17.12 8.59 7.48
C GLN A 98 16.74 8.78 6.01
N LYS A 99 17.43 8.04 5.14
CA LYS A 99 17.10 7.88 3.74
C LYS A 99 16.56 6.48 3.51
N LEU A 100 15.49 6.37 2.70
CA LEU A 100 14.86 5.12 2.33
C LEU A 100 14.90 4.94 0.81
N ASP A 101 15.08 3.71 0.35
CA ASP A 101 14.93 3.36 -1.05
C ASP A 101 13.46 3.39 -1.47
N GLY A 102 12.55 2.98 -0.59
CA GLY A 102 11.12 3.04 -0.83
C GLY A 102 10.31 3.29 0.43
N LEU A 103 9.12 3.86 0.27
CA LEU A 103 8.14 4.04 1.36
C LEU A 103 6.76 3.64 0.87
N ILE A 104 6.09 2.78 1.61
CA ILE A 104 4.66 2.49 1.43
C ILE A 104 3.89 3.27 2.49
N ILE A 105 2.86 4.01 2.07
CA ILE A 105 1.92 4.71 2.96
C ILE A 105 0.55 4.06 2.78
N THR A 106 0.04 3.42 3.83
CA THR A 106 -1.19 2.63 3.74
C THR A 106 -2.45 3.50 3.75
N GLY A 107 -3.58 2.89 3.45
CA GLY A 107 -4.88 3.47 3.72
C GLY A 107 -5.17 3.69 5.20
N ALA A 108 -6.27 4.39 5.46
CA ALA A 108 -6.86 4.59 6.78
C ALA A 108 -8.39 4.64 6.64
N PRO A 109 -9.18 4.08 7.57
CA PRO A 109 -10.65 4.04 7.47
C PRO A 109 -11.29 5.37 7.91
N ILE A 110 -10.86 6.47 7.30
CA ILE A 110 -11.26 7.85 7.60
C ILE A 110 -11.70 8.62 6.34
N GLU A 111 -12.13 7.91 5.32
CA GLU A 111 -12.46 8.46 4.00
C GLU A 111 -13.54 9.55 4.02
N HIS A 112 -14.46 9.48 5.00
CA HIS A 112 -15.55 10.44 5.19
C HIS A 112 -15.10 11.78 5.80
N LEU A 113 -13.89 11.86 6.36
CA LEU A 113 -13.34 13.14 6.83
C LEU A 113 -12.70 13.90 5.68
N GLU A 114 -12.84 15.22 5.65
CA GLU A 114 -11.99 16.03 4.79
C GLU A 114 -10.53 15.89 5.22
N PHE A 115 -9.58 16.07 4.28
CA PHE A 115 -8.17 15.83 4.58
C PHE A 115 -7.68 16.70 5.73
N HIS A 116 -8.04 17.99 5.74
CA HIS A 116 -7.65 18.94 6.79
C HIS A 116 -8.30 18.69 8.17
N ASP A 117 -9.37 17.89 8.22
CA ASP A 117 -10.04 17.51 9.47
C ASP A 117 -9.40 16.28 10.14
N VAL A 118 -8.43 15.64 9.46
CA VAL A 118 -7.71 14.49 10.02
C VAL A 118 -6.75 14.98 11.10
N THR A 119 -6.83 14.42 12.29
CA THR A 119 -6.08 14.88 13.48
C THR A 119 -4.56 14.89 13.34
N TYR A 120 -4.02 14.09 12.43
CA TYR A 120 -2.59 14.02 12.12
C TYR A 120 -2.25 14.57 10.72
N TRP A 121 -3.11 15.45 10.17
CA TRP A 121 -2.92 15.98 8.82
C TRP A 121 -1.60 16.75 8.67
N ASP A 122 -1.25 17.55 9.65
CA ASP A 122 0.00 18.33 9.62
C ASP A 122 1.23 17.41 9.57
N GLU A 123 1.27 16.37 10.42
CA GLU A 123 2.40 15.43 10.42
C GLU A 123 2.46 14.60 9.13
N ILE A 124 1.33 14.15 8.58
CA ILE A 124 1.37 13.37 7.35
C ILE A 124 1.73 14.23 6.14
N SER A 125 1.35 15.49 6.13
CA SER A 125 1.77 16.47 5.12
C SER A 125 3.28 16.72 5.20
N GLU A 126 3.85 16.85 6.40
CA GLU A 126 5.31 16.89 6.62
C GLU A 126 5.98 15.62 6.05
N ILE A 127 5.38 14.45 6.25
CA ILE A 127 5.90 13.20 5.71
C ILE A 127 5.87 13.21 4.17
N PHE A 128 4.80 13.70 3.56
CA PHE A 128 4.74 13.81 2.09
C PHE A 128 5.85 14.69 1.55
N ASP A 129 6.08 15.86 2.13
CA ASP A 129 7.19 16.74 1.75
C ASP A 129 8.56 16.08 2.02
N TRP A 130 8.71 15.40 3.15
CA TRP A 130 9.92 14.66 3.50
C TRP A 130 10.25 13.55 2.49
N THR A 131 9.24 12.92 1.86
CA THR A 131 9.50 11.91 0.83
C THR A 131 10.31 12.47 -0.33
N GLN A 132 10.15 13.76 -0.65
CA GLN A 132 10.81 14.39 -1.81
C GLN A 132 12.33 14.47 -1.65
N THR A 133 12.81 14.54 -0.42
CA THR A 133 14.24 14.63 -0.11
C THR A 133 14.82 13.35 0.45
N ASN A 134 14.02 12.49 1.07
CA ASN A 134 14.49 11.36 1.88
C ASN A 134 14.09 9.97 1.35
N VAL A 135 13.18 9.90 0.39
CA VAL A 135 12.71 8.64 -0.18
C VAL A 135 12.92 8.62 -1.69
N HIS A 136 13.47 7.51 -2.21
CA HIS A 136 13.69 7.39 -3.64
C HIS A 136 12.39 7.15 -4.40
N SER A 137 11.51 6.26 -3.89
CA SER A 137 10.19 6.00 -4.49
C SER A 137 9.13 5.79 -3.43
N THR A 138 7.95 6.41 -3.59
CA THR A 138 6.84 6.32 -2.63
C THR A 138 5.63 5.63 -3.24
N PHE A 139 4.96 4.77 -2.47
CA PHE A 139 3.77 4.07 -2.89
C PHE A 139 2.62 4.37 -1.91
N GLY A 140 1.71 5.26 -2.30
CA GLY A 140 0.50 5.57 -1.54
C GLY A 140 -0.64 4.61 -1.88
N VAL A 141 -1.26 4.02 -0.84
CA VAL A 141 -2.32 3.00 -1.00
C VAL A 141 -3.63 3.51 -0.42
N CYS A 142 -4.73 3.37 -1.16
CA CYS A 142 -6.09 3.74 -0.80
C CYS A 142 -6.14 5.21 -0.31
N TRP A 143 -6.59 5.46 0.91
CA TRP A 143 -6.61 6.82 1.48
C TRP A 143 -5.22 7.49 1.45
N GLY A 144 -4.13 6.74 1.71
CA GLY A 144 -2.78 7.28 1.63
C GLY A 144 -2.42 7.80 0.22
N GLY A 145 -2.81 7.07 -0.82
CA GLY A 145 -2.65 7.51 -2.21
C GLY A 145 -3.51 8.73 -2.55
N MET A 146 -4.78 8.74 -2.08
CA MET A 146 -5.69 9.89 -2.26
C MET A 146 -5.17 11.14 -1.54
N ALA A 147 -4.62 10.99 -0.34
CA ALA A 147 -4.07 12.10 0.43
C ALA A 147 -2.80 12.67 -0.23
N MET A 148 -1.92 11.82 -0.73
CA MET A 148 -0.70 12.25 -1.43
C MET A 148 -1.02 13.00 -2.73
N ILE A 149 -1.89 12.47 -3.58
CA ILE A 149 -2.23 13.13 -4.85
C ILE A 149 -2.97 14.45 -4.60
N ASN A 150 -3.75 14.55 -3.53
CA ASN A 150 -4.35 15.81 -3.11
C ASN A 150 -3.28 16.81 -2.65
N HIS A 151 -2.33 16.38 -1.82
CA HIS A 151 -1.26 17.24 -1.30
C HIS A 151 -0.39 17.83 -2.43
N PHE A 152 0.03 17.00 -3.39
CA PHE A 152 0.94 17.44 -4.44
C PHE A 152 0.26 18.12 -5.63
N HIS A 153 -0.98 17.75 -5.95
CA HIS A 153 -1.67 18.18 -7.17
C HIS A 153 -3.02 18.84 -6.95
N GLY A 154 -3.53 18.84 -5.71
CA GLY A 154 -4.85 19.41 -5.40
C GLY A 154 -6.03 18.60 -5.96
N VAL A 155 -5.80 17.37 -6.45
CA VAL A 155 -6.87 16.48 -6.93
C VAL A 155 -7.75 16.09 -5.75
N LYS A 156 -9.07 16.25 -5.87
CA LYS A 156 -10.00 16.06 -4.76
C LYS A 156 -10.54 14.64 -4.69
N LYS A 157 -10.82 14.17 -3.48
CA LYS A 157 -11.67 12.99 -3.30
C LYS A 157 -13.13 13.37 -3.31
N HIS A 158 -13.97 12.49 -3.84
CA HIS A 158 -15.41 12.67 -3.93
C HIS A 158 -16.12 11.53 -3.24
N MET A 159 -17.14 11.83 -2.44
CA MET A 159 -17.97 10.80 -1.81
C MET A 159 -18.80 10.06 -2.85
N LEU A 160 -18.92 8.76 -2.70
CA LEU A 160 -19.81 7.90 -3.47
C LEU A 160 -21.17 7.79 -2.77
N ASP A 161 -22.23 7.62 -3.55
CA ASP A 161 -23.59 7.38 -3.02
C ASP A 161 -23.70 6.02 -2.32
N ALA A 162 -22.86 5.06 -2.73
CA ALA A 162 -22.74 3.74 -2.12
C ALA A 162 -21.28 3.29 -2.13
N LYS A 163 -20.92 2.43 -1.18
CA LYS A 163 -19.57 1.86 -1.11
C LYS A 163 -19.24 1.10 -2.40
N ALA A 164 -18.16 1.46 -3.07
CA ALA A 164 -17.56 0.62 -4.10
C ALA A 164 -16.93 -0.58 -3.39
N PHE A 165 -17.57 -1.76 -3.51
CA PHE A 165 -17.24 -2.91 -2.70
C PHE A 165 -17.31 -4.21 -3.48
N GLY A 166 -16.18 -4.86 -3.68
CA GLY A 166 -16.10 -6.11 -4.44
C GLY A 166 -14.81 -6.25 -5.24
N CYS A 167 -14.85 -7.10 -6.26
CA CYS A 167 -13.75 -7.38 -7.16
C CYS A 167 -14.09 -6.90 -8.57
N PHE A 168 -13.39 -5.89 -9.05
CA PHE A 168 -13.69 -5.24 -10.32
C PHE A 168 -12.59 -5.48 -11.34
N ARG A 169 -12.99 -5.55 -12.61
CA ARG A 169 -12.08 -5.64 -13.74
C ARG A 169 -11.44 -4.29 -14.03
N HIS A 170 -10.13 -4.28 -14.17
CA HIS A 170 -9.33 -3.11 -14.52
C HIS A 170 -8.53 -3.39 -15.78
N ARG A 171 -8.45 -2.40 -16.67
CA ARG A 171 -7.66 -2.47 -17.88
C ARG A 171 -6.27 -1.93 -17.66
N ASN A 172 -5.29 -2.57 -18.30
CA ASN A 172 -3.93 -2.06 -18.42
C ASN A 172 -3.95 -0.95 -19.50
N LEU A 173 -3.75 0.29 -19.06
CA LEU A 173 -3.81 1.48 -19.92
C LEU A 173 -2.43 1.88 -20.47
N ASP A 174 -1.34 1.32 -19.90
CA ASP A 174 0.02 1.55 -20.35
C ASP A 174 0.87 0.26 -20.26
N PRO A 175 0.76 -0.65 -21.25
CA PRO A 175 1.51 -1.90 -21.26
C PRO A 175 3.04 -1.73 -21.29
N ALA A 176 3.54 -0.52 -21.63
CA ALA A 176 4.96 -0.20 -21.66
C ALA A 176 5.50 0.23 -20.30
N SER A 177 4.63 0.52 -19.32
CA SER A 177 5.04 0.92 -17.98
C SER A 177 5.89 -0.17 -17.30
N PRO A 178 7.04 0.18 -16.70
CA PRO A 178 7.87 -0.77 -15.95
C PRO A 178 7.11 -1.39 -14.77
N PHE A 179 6.14 -0.67 -14.19
CA PHE A 179 5.33 -1.13 -13.05
C PHE A 179 4.31 -2.21 -13.46
N LEU A 180 3.90 -2.25 -14.73
CA LEU A 180 2.92 -3.22 -15.25
C LEU A 180 3.57 -4.34 -16.06
N ARG A 181 4.89 -4.52 -16.00
CA ARG A 181 5.56 -5.62 -16.70
C ARG A 181 4.99 -6.96 -16.28
N GLY A 182 4.56 -7.76 -17.27
CA GLY A 182 3.96 -9.06 -17.07
C GLY A 182 2.46 -9.05 -16.73
N PHE A 183 1.85 -7.87 -16.62
CA PHE A 183 0.39 -7.77 -16.48
C PHE A 183 -0.32 -8.22 -17.76
N SER A 184 -1.47 -8.84 -17.59
CA SER A 184 -2.42 -9.07 -18.67
C SER A 184 -3.04 -7.73 -19.14
N ASP A 185 -3.73 -7.74 -20.28
CA ASP A 185 -4.48 -6.56 -20.77
C ASP A 185 -5.54 -6.11 -19.78
N ASP A 186 -6.02 -7.03 -18.96
CA ASP A 186 -6.89 -6.75 -17.81
C ASP A 186 -6.54 -7.61 -16.59
N CYS A 187 -6.98 -7.15 -15.43
CA CYS A 187 -6.84 -7.84 -14.16
C CYS A 187 -8.03 -7.56 -13.24
N VAL A 188 -8.23 -8.42 -12.26
CA VAL A 188 -9.23 -8.22 -11.21
C VAL A 188 -8.55 -7.58 -9.99
N VAL A 189 -9.15 -6.53 -9.44
CA VAL A 189 -8.64 -5.83 -8.25
C VAL A 189 -9.74 -5.69 -7.20
N PRO A 190 -9.46 -6.02 -5.93
CA PRO A 190 -10.38 -5.73 -4.82
C PRO A 190 -10.53 -4.22 -4.59
N VAL A 191 -11.76 -3.80 -4.34
CA VAL A 191 -12.14 -2.42 -4.05
C VAL A 191 -12.97 -2.39 -2.79
N SER A 192 -12.65 -1.47 -1.88
CA SER A 192 -13.39 -1.23 -0.65
C SER A 192 -13.24 0.23 -0.26
N ARG A 193 -14.10 1.11 -0.77
CA ARG A 193 -14.00 2.55 -0.53
C ARG A 193 -15.34 3.28 -0.66
N TRP A 194 -15.49 4.32 0.15
CA TRP A 194 -16.62 5.26 0.10
C TRP A 194 -16.33 6.51 -0.71
N THR A 195 -15.12 6.65 -1.23
CA THR A 195 -14.68 7.82 -2.00
C THR A 195 -14.02 7.40 -3.31
N GLU A 196 -13.96 8.33 -4.25
CA GLU A 196 -13.28 8.16 -5.52
C GLU A 196 -12.40 9.37 -5.86
N MET A 197 -11.42 9.13 -6.72
CA MET A 197 -10.69 10.17 -7.45
C MET A 197 -11.24 10.19 -8.88
N LYS A 198 -11.56 11.38 -9.40
CA LYS A 198 -12.11 11.50 -10.75
C LYS A 198 -11.02 11.51 -11.82
N GLN A 199 -11.20 10.70 -12.86
CA GLN A 199 -10.24 10.60 -13.96
C GLN A 199 -9.97 11.95 -14.63
N ASP A 200 -11.01 12.75 -14.85
CA ASP A 200 -10.89 14.06 -15.48
C ASP A 200 -10.14 15.11 -14.64
N GLU A 201 -10.12 14.95 -13.32
CA GLU A 201 -9.28 15.78 -12.44
C GLU A 201 -7.81 15.31 -12.48
N ILE A 202 -7.57 14.00 -12.52
CA ILE A 202 -6.23 13.42 -12.69
C ILE A 202 -5.64 13.83 -14.03
N ASP A 203 -6.40 13.76 -15.12
CA ASP A 203 -5.96 14.12 -16.47
C ASP A 203 -5.61 15.61 -16.61
N ARG A 204 -6.21 16.47 -15.79
CA ARG A 204 -5.89 17.92 -15.73
C ARG A 204 -4.65 18.23 -14.90
N ALA A 205 -4.24 17.32 -14.02
CA ALA A 205 -3.06 17.51 -13.19
C ALA A 205 -1.78 17.20 -14.01
N PRO A 206 -0.84 18.14 -14.14
CA PRO A 206 0.34 17.95 -14.96
C PRO A 206 1.23 16.79 -14.47
N GLY A 207 1.67 15.96 -15.41
CA GLY A 207 2.63 14.89 -15.13
C GLY A 207 2.06 13.60 -14.58
N LEU A 208 0.77 13.55 -14.22
CA LEU A 208 0.12 12.32 -13.79
C LEU A 208 -0.22 11.42 -14.97
N ARG A 209 -0.12 10.11 -14.75
CA ARG A 209 -0.45 9.09 -15.75
C ARG A 209 -1.21 7.93 -15.12
N THR A 210 -2.45 7.70 -15.55
CA THR A 210 -3.23 6.54 -15.10
C THR A 210 -2.74 5.28 -15.81
N LEU A 211 -2.28 4.30 -15.03
CA LEU A 211 -1.74 3.03 -15.50
C LEU A 211 -2.78 1.91 -15.52
N LEU A 212 -3.65 1.86 -14.50
CA LEU A 212 -4.77 0.92 -14.41
C LEU A 212 -6.07 1.69 -14.14
N GLY A 213 -7.13 1.32 -14.83
CA GLY A 213 -8.45 1.93 -14.66
C GLY A 213 -9.59 0.96 -14.96
N SER A 214 -10.76 1.25 -14.41
CA SER A 214 -11.99 0.46 -14.57
C SER A 214 -13.11 1.35 -15.08
N ASP A 215 -13.94 0.82 -15.96
CA ASP A 215 -15.16 1.49 -16.42
C ASP A 215 -16.22 1.58 -15.29
N ASP A 216 -16.17 0.64 -14.32
CA ASP A 216 -17.14 0.53 -13.23
C ASP A 216 -16.77 1.41 -12.02
N VAL A 217 -15.47 1.49 -11.69
CA VAL A 217 -14.99 2.10 -10.44
C VAL A 217 -13.85 3.12 -10.64
N GLY A 218 -13.62 3.55 -11.88
CA GLY A 218 -12.70 4.64 -12.20
C GLY A 218 -11.21 4.28 -12.09
N PRO A 219 -10.33 5.29 -11.88
CA PRO A 219 -8.89 5.09 -11.83
C PRO A 219 -8.47 4.20 -10.65
N CYS A 220 -7.44 3.40 -10.88
CA CYS A 220 -6.91 2.45 -9.89
C CYS A 220 -5.48 2.77 -9.51
N LEU A 221 -4.58 2.80 -10.49
CA LEU A 221 -3.15 3.06 -10.30
C LEU A 221 -2.73 4.26 -11.13
N VAL A 222 -2.14 5.25 -10.48
CA VAL A 222 -1.64 6.48 -11.10
C VAL A 222 -0.15 6.62 -10.79
N GLU A 223 0.64 6.92 -11.81
CA GLU A 223 2.06 7.24 -11.69
C GLU A 223 2.26 8.76 -11.66
N ASP A 224 3.15 9.20 -10.79
CA ASP A 224 3.62 10.58 -10.65
C ASP A 224 5.16 10.61 -10.71
N PRO A 225 5.74 10.69 -11.91
CA PRO A 225 7.19 10.74 -12.08
C PRO A 225 7.83 11.97 -11.41
N GLY A 226 7.10 13.09 -11.38
CA GLY A 226 7.57 14.35 -10.78
C GLY A 226 7.87 14.21 -9.29
N HIS A 227 7.05 13.47 -8.56
CA HIS A 227 7.21 13.21 -7.13
C HIS A 227 7.76 11.80 -6.86
N ARG A 228 8.16 11.05 -7.89
CA ARG A 228 8.64 9.66 -7.78
C ARG A 228 7.66 8.77 -6.99
N ALA A 229 6.36 8.90 -7.31
CA ALA A 229 5.30 8.27 -6.55
C ALA A 229 4.37 7.43 -7.44
N LEU A 230 3.79 6.39 -6.81
CA LEU A 230 2.65 5.63 -7.29
C LEU A 230 1.49 5.84 -6.32
N TYR A 231 0.30 6.05 -6.86
CA TYR A 231 -0.95 6.13 -6.09
C TYR A 231 -1.88 5.03 -6.53
N ILE A 232 -2.18 4.08 -5.64
CA ILE A 232 -3.20 3.07 -5.90
C ILE A 232 -4.42 3.33 -5.01
N PHE A 233 -5.61 3.35 -5.59
CA PHE A 233 -6.85 3.63 -4.85
C PHE A 233 -7.60 2.38 -4.43
N ASN A 234 -7.15 1.22 -4.88
CA ASN A 234 -7.73 -0.10 -4.64
C ASN A 234 -6.70 -1.01 -3.91
N HIS A 235 -7.00 -2.30 -3.68
CA HIS A 235 -6.31 -3.12 -2.69
C HIS A 235 -5.74 -4.43 -3.26
N PHE A 236 -4.57 -4.38 -3.91
CA PHE A 236 -3.87 -5.60 -4.32
C PHE A 236 -3.30 -6.40 -3.14
N GLU A 237 -3.06 -5.75 -1.99
CA GLU A 237 -2.50 -6.36 -0.78
C GLU A 237 -3.48 -7.26 -0.03
N TYR A 238 -4.77 -7.18 -0.31
CA TYR A 238 -5.80 -7.90 0.43
C TYR A 238 -5.64 -9.43 0.35
N ASP A 239 -5.83 -10.09 1.50
CA ASP A 239 -5.99 -11.53 1.59
C ASP A 239 -7.32 -11.98 0.98
N SER A 240 -7.43 -13.30 0.71
CA SER A 240 -8.63 -13.87 0.09
C SER A 240 -9.91 -13.56 0.86
N ASP A 241 -9.84 -13.40 2.17
CA ASP A 241 -10.97 -13.21 3.09
C ASP A 241 -11.12 -11.78 3.62
N THR A 242 -10.28 -10.83 3.19
CA THR A 242 -10.29 -9.47 3.75
C THR A 242 -11.64 -8.77 3.50
N LEU A 243 -12.16 -8.80 2.27
CA LEU A 243 -13.48 -8.22 1.97
C LEU A 243 -14.61 -8.92 2.74
N LYS A 244 -14.50 -10.24 2.98
CA LYS A 244 -15.44 -10.97 3.82
C LYS A 244 -15.40 -10.46 5.26
N GLN A 245 -14.23 -10.28 5.84
CA GLN A 245 -14.07 -9.74 7.18
C GLN A 245 -14.65 -8.33 7.32
N GLU A 246 -14.50 -7.50 6.29
CA GLU A 246 -15.11 -6.17 6.25
C GLU A 246 -16.65 -6.26 6.15
N TYR A 247 -17.16 -7.11 5.27
CA TYR A 247 -18.60 -7.33 5.12
C TYR A 247 -19.23 -7.82 6.42
N ASP A 248 -18.66 -8.87 7.03
CA ASP A 248 -19.17 -9.45 8.27
C ASP A 248 -19.16 -8.42 9.43
N ARG A 249 -18.10 -7.61 9.51
CA ARG A 249 -17.99 -6.51 10.47
C ARG A 249 -19.11 -5.46 10.27
N ASP A 250 -19.28 -5.01 9.03
CA ASP A 250 -20.23 -3.94 8.70
C ASP A 250 -21.68 -4.41 8.91
N VAL A 251 -22.00 -5.65 8.53
CA VAL A 251 -23.30 -6.29 8.83
C VAL A 251 -23.52 -6.39 10.35
N SER A 252 -22.50 -6.84 11.09
CA SER A 252 -22.61 -6.98 12.56
C SER A 252 -22.81 -5.63 13.26
N ASN A 253 -22.30 -4.55 12.70
CA ASN A 253 -22.48 -3.18 13.19
C ASN A 253 -23.79 -2.52 12.73
N GLY A 254 -24.61 -3.23 11.94
CA GLY A 254 -25.86 -2.69 11.38
C GLY A 254 -25.64 -1.63 10.29
N THR A 255 -24.45 -1.54 9.71
CA THR A 255 -24.14 -0.63 8.60
C THR A 255 -24.85 -1.14 7.35
N PRO A 256 -25.61 -0.29 6.62
CA PRO A 256 -26.17 -0.66 5.33
C PRO A 256 -25.05 -0.94 4.32
N ILE A 257 -24.85 -2.21 3.95
CA ILE A 257 -23.83 -2.63 3.01
C ILE A 257 -24.34 -3.77 2.14
N ASN A 258 -23.97 -3.74 0.87
CA ASN A 258 -24.26 -4.81 -0.06
C ASN A 258 -23.19 -5.92 0.02
N VAL A 259 -23.53 -7.12 -0.40
CA VAL A 259 -22.57 -8.19 -0.62
C VAL A 259 -21.50 -7.71 -1.61
N PRO A 260 -20.20 -8.00 -1.35
CA PRO A 260 -19.13 -7.58 -2.27
C PRO A 260 -19.34 -8.20 -3.65
N ILE A 261 -19.40 -7.35 -4.68
CA ILE A 261 -19.70 -7.74 -6.08
C ILE A 261 -18.55 -8.59 -6.64
N ASN A 262 -18.88 -9.68 -7.38
CA ASN A 262 -17.89 -10.53 -8.05
C ASN A 262 -16.81 -11.13 -7.13
N TYR A 263 -17.06 -11.23 -5.86
CA TYR A 263 -16.09 -11.69 -4.86
C TYR A 263 -16.32 -13.14 -4.45
N TYR A 264 -17.54 -13.50 -4.13
CA TYR A 264 -17.91 -14.87 -3.83
C TYR A 264 -18.22 -15.65 -5.12
N PRO A 265 -17.97 -16.97 -5.19
CA PRO A 265 -18.51 -17.80 -6.25
C PRO A 265 -20.04 -17.67 -6.33
N ASP A 266 -20.56 -17.35 -7.53
CA ASP A 266 -21.99 -17.11 -7.80
C ASP A 266 -22.61 -16.00 -6.93
N ASP A 267 -21.79 -15.05 -6.44
CA ASP A 267 -22.16 -13.98 -5.50
C ASP A 267 -22.83 -14.49 -4.21
N ASP A 268 -22.58 -15.74 -3.83
CA ASP A 268 -23.12 -16.39 -2.64
C ASP A 268 -22.18 -16.23 -1.42
N PRO A 269 -22.52 -15.43 -0.40
CA PRO A 269 -21.66 -15.17 0.74
C PRO A 269 -21.46 -16.39 1.67
N SER A 270 -22.20 -17.48 1.47
CA SER A 270 -21.97 -18.75 2.16
C SER A 270 -20.76 -19.53 1.61
N LYS A 271 -20.30 -19.19 0.42
CA LYS A 271 -19.17 -19.85 -0.26
C LYS A 271 -17.85 -19.21 0.14
N THR A 272 -16.77 -19.99 0.06
CA THR A 272 -15.41 -19.48 0.30
C THR A 272 -14.97 -18.55 -0.84
N PRO A 273 -14.53 -17.32 -0.54
CA PRO A 273 -14.08 -16.39 -1.55
C PRO A 273 -12.79 -16.89 -2.23
N GLN A 274 -12.62 -16.50 -3.49
CA GLN A 274 -11.46 -16.87 -4.30
C GLN A 274 -10.59 -15.66 -4.60
N ASN A 275 -9.29 -15.76 -4.30
CA ASN A 275 -8.31 -14.72 -4.66
C ASN A 275 -7.98 -14.83 -6.15
N ARG A 276 -8.37 -13.82 -6.92
CA ARG A 276 -8.12 -13.69 -8.36
C ARG A 276 -7.14 -12.57 -8.72
N TRP A 277 -6.55 -11.90 -7.71
CA TRP A 277 -5.64 -10.76 -7.88
C TRP A 277 -4.21 -11.05 -7.41
N ARG A 278 -3.95 -12.17 -6.74
CA ARG A 278 -2.65 -12.46 -6.10
C ARG A 278 -1.46 -12.39 -7.07
N SER A 279 -1.59 -12.94 -8.26
CA SER A 279 -0.50 -12.92 -9.26
C SER A 279 -0.15 -11.49 -9.69
N HIS A 280 -1.16 -10.65 -9.95
CA HIS A 280 -0.95 -9.25 -10.31
C HIS A 280 -0.45 -8.41 -9.13
N ALA A 281 -0.86 -8.74 -7.90
CA ALA A 281 -0.30 -8.14 -6.70
C ALA A 281 1.22 -8.37 -6.60
N HIS A 282 1.66 -9.62 -6.73
CA HIS A 282 3.08 -9.95 -6.74
C HIS A 282 3.84 -9.30 -7.89
N LEU A 283 3.25 -9.21 -9.08
CA LEU A 283 3.86 -8.50 -10.21
C LEU A 283 4.02 -7.01 -9.92
N LEU A 284 2.98 -6.32 -9.44
CA LEU A 284 3.02 -4.90 -9.17
C LEU A 284 4.10 -4.54 -8.15
N TYR A 285 4.08 -5.19 -6.99
CA TYR A 285 5.05 -4.90 -5.92
C TYR A 285 6.46 -5.37 -6.30
N GLY A 286 6.59 -6.50 -6.99
CA GLY A 286 7.86 -6.97 -7.52
C GLY A 286 8.46 -6.03 -8.56
N ASN A 287 7.64 -5.49 -9.46
CA ASN A 287 8.06 -4.50 -10.45
C ASN A 287 8.46 -3.17 -9.78
N TRP A 288 7.70 -2.70 -8.78
CA TRP A 288 8.06 -1.52 -8.00
C TRP A 288 9.40 -1.67 -7.28
N ILE A 289 9.63 -2.82 -6.62
CA ILE A 289 10.93 -3.11 -5.97
C ILE A 289 12.06 -3.20 -7.01
N ASN A 290 11.80 -3.79 -8.18
CA ASN A 290 12.79 -3.83 -9.26
C ASN A 290 13.12 -2.44 -9.79
N GLU A 291 12.13 -1.57 -9.98
CA GLU A 291 12.34 -0.19 -10.41
C GLU A 291 13.17 0.59 -9.39
N ILE A 292 12.86 0.47 -8.10
CA ILE A 292 13.69 1.01 -7.02
C ILE A 292 15.15 0.54 -7.16
N TYR A 293 15.35 -0.76 -7.29
CA TYR A 293 16.70 -1.34 -7.37
C TYR A 293 17.50 -0.81 -8.58
N GLN A 294 16.84 -0.63 -9.72
CA GLN A 294 17.48 -0.16 -10.96
C GLN A 294 17.80 1.33 -10.93
N THR A 295 17.02 2.13 -10.21
CA THR A 295 17.07 3.60 -10.29
C THR A 295 17.60 4.29 -9.04
N THR A 296 17.58 3.62 -7.88
CA THR A 296 18.14 4.17 -6.64
C THR A 296 19.65 4.39 -6.75
N PRO A 297 20.18 5.55 -6.31
CA PRO A 297 21.61 5.75 -6.20
C PRO A 297 22.28 4.69 -5.31
N PHE A 298 23.43 4.16 -5.75
CA PHE A 298 24.20 3.21 -4.92
C PHE A 298 24.54 3.82 -3.55
N ASP A 299 24.93 5.07 -3.54
CA ASP A 299 25.13 5.86 -2.33
C ASP A 299 23.78 6.46 -1.90
N ILE A 300 23.17 5.87 -0.86
CA ILE A 300 21.85 6.27 -0.35
C ILE A 300 21.80 7.74 0.11
N THR A 301 22.94 8.35 0.46
CA THR A 301 22.99 9.76 0.86
C THR A 301 22.63 10.71 -0.28
N LYS A 302 22.69 10.25 -1.53
CA LYS A 302 22.34 11.01 -2.74
C LYS A 302 20.86 11.01 -3.09
N ILE A 303 20.03 10.32 -2.31
CA ILE A 303 18.58 10.39 -2.48
C ILE A 303 18.10 11.82 -2.17
N GLY A 304 17.27 12.38 -3.07
CA GLY A 304 16.72 13.73 -2.94
C GLY A 304 17.65 14.84 -3.45
N HIS A 305 18.70 14.50 -4.19
CA HIS A 305 19.63 15.44 -4.84
C HIS A 305 19.59 15.33 -6.35
#